data_95729e64ac1e40642906fef219691051
#
_entry.id   95729e64ac1e40642906fef219691051
#
_cell.length_a   1.000
_cell.length_b   1.000
_cell.length_c   1.000
_cell.angle_alpha   90.00
_cell.angle_beta   90.00
_cell.angle_gamma   90.00
#
_symmetry.space_group_name_H-M   'P 1'
#
loop_
_entity.id
_entity.type
_entity.pdbx_description
1 polymer ?
#
loop_
_entity_poly.entity_id
_entity_poly.type
_entity_poly.pdbx_seq_one_letter_code
_entity_poly.pdbx_strand_id
1 'polypeptide(L)'
;MNVEQQYIDLFSQTEAMICKHSAEVLNAPRAAAFADFERLGFPTRKMEKYKYTDISKYFEPDYGLNLNRLQIPVNPYEVFKCDVPNMSTALYFVVNDAFYNKVLPKTHLPEGVIFGSLKEVAAEHPELVKKYYGKLADTSKDGITAFNTTFAQDGVIFYVPKNVIVEKPIQLVNILRADVNFMVNRRMLIILEDGAQARLLICDHAMDNVNFLATQVIEVFAGE
;
A
#
# COMPACT_ATOMS: atom_id res chain seq x y z
N MET A 1 17.14 -21.74 7.93
CA MET A 1 17.46 -20.37 7.49
C MET A 1 16.59 -19.47 8.33
N ASN A 2 17.09 -18.36 8.85
CA ASN A 2 16.23 -17.39 9.55
C ASN A 2 15.27 -16.77 8.52
N VAL A 3 14.00 -16.63 8.86
CA VAL A 3 12.97 -16.11 7.93
C VAL A 3 13.33 -14.71 7.45
N GLU A 4 13.87 -13.87 8.33
CA GLU A 4 14.32 -12.53 8.00
C GLU A 4 15.43 -12.52 6.96
N GLN A 5 16.37 -13.49 7.03
CA GLN A 5 17.50 -13.56 6.11
C GLN A 5 17.06 -13.74 4.66
N GLN A 6 16.00 -14.51 4.42
CA GLN A 6 15.41 -14.64 3.07
C GLN A 6 15.06 -13.28 2.45
N TYR A 7 14.47 -12.38 3.22
CA TYR A 7 14.05 -11.06 2.74
C TYR A 7 15.19 -10.04 2.71
N ILE A 8 16.15 -10.16 3.61
CA ILE A 8 17.39 -9.37 3.59
C ILE A 8 18.16 -9.66 2.30
N ASP A 9 18.36 -10.94 1.98
CA ASP A 9 19.03 -11.36 0.75
C ASP A 9 18.26 -10.94 -0.50
N LEU A 10 16.92 -11.08 -0.49
CA LEU A 10 16.03 -10.68 -1.57
C LEU A 10 16.16 -9.18 -1.85
N PHE A 11 16.07 -8.33 -0.81
CA PHE A 11 16.18 -6.89 -0.99
C PHE A 11 17.57 -6.50 -1.52
N SER A 12 18.64 -7.02 -0.93
CA SER A 12 20.02 -6.74 -1.35
C SER A 12 20.26 -7.07 -2.82
N GLN A 13 19.59 -8.10 -3.36
CA GLN A 13 19.68 -8.49 -4.77
C GLN A 13 18.78 -7.67 -5.69
N THR A 14 17.72 -7.07 -5.17
CA THR A 14 16.65 -6.46 -5.98
C THR A 14 16.45 -4.97 -5.74
N GLU A 15 17.18 -4.35 -4.83
CA GLU A 15 17.06 -2.93 -4.46
C GLU A 15 17.04 -1.99 -5.67
N ALA A 16 18.01 -2.16 -6.58
CA ALA A 16 18.09 -1.32 -7.79
C ALA A 16 16.84 -1.42 -8.66
N MET A 17 16.23 -2.60 -8.74
CA MET A 17 15.01 -2.84 -9.51
C MET A 17 13.79 -2.24 -8.81
N ILE A 18 13.69 -2.40 -7.50
CA ILE A 18 12.65 -1.80 -6.67
C ILE A 18 12.68 -0.28 -6.81
N CYS A 19 13.85 0.33 -6.64
CA CYS A 19 14.04 1.78 -6.73
C CYS A 19 13.74 2.32 -8.14
N LYS A 20 14.15 1.61 -9.18
CA LYS A 20 13.89 1.98 -10.58
C LYS A 20 12.39 2.08 -10.90
N HIS A 21 11.58 1.23 -10.29
CA HIS A 21 10.14 1.15 -10.54
C HIS A 21 9.27 1.81 -9.46
N SER A 22 9.87 2.70 -8.66
CA SER A 22 9.21 3.52 -7.64
C SER A 22 9.51 5.01 -7.88
N ALA A 23 9.07 5.89 -7.00
CA ALA A 23 9.38 7.32 -7.05
C ALA A 23 10.52 7.66 -6.06
N GLU A 24 11.30 8.72 -6.36
CA GLU A 24 12.44 9.15 -5.53
C GLU A 24 12.02 9.41 -4.07
N VAL A 25 10.90 10.09 -3.86
CA VAL A 25 10.37 10.38 -2.51
C VAL A 25 10.07 9.10 -1.73
N LEU A 26 9.60 8.05 -2.41
CA LEU A 26 9.31 6.75 -1.80
C LEU A 26 10.60 5.96 -1.55
N ASN A 27 11.64 6.19 -2.35
CA ASN A 27 12.93 5.54 -2.20
C ASN A 27 13.77 6.16 -1.06
N ALA A 28 13.61 7.46 -0.80
CA ALA A 28 14.41 8.17 0.19
C ALA A 28 14.49 7.52 1.60
N PRO A 29 13.39 7.02 2.20
CA PRO A 29 13.45 6.33 3.50
C PRO A 29 13.87 4.86 3.42
N ARG A 30 14.06 4.27 2.23
CA ARG A 30 14.18 2.82 2.03
C ARG A 30 15.42 2.23 2.69
N ALA A 31 16.59 2.86 2.53
CA ALA A 31 17.82 2.37 3.14
C ALA A 31 17.77 2.37 4.68
N ALA A 32 17.18 3.41 5.28
CA ALA A 32 16.99 3.47 6.74
C ALA A 32 15.97 2.40 7.20
N ALA A 33 14.87 2.23 6.45
CA ALA A 33 13.89 1.19 6.74
C ALA A 33 14.46 -0.22 6.62
N PHE A 34 15.33 -0.46 5.66
CA PHE A 34 16.02 -1.75 5.51
C PHE A 34 16.93 -2.02 6.71
N ALA A 35 17.75 -1.05 7.12
CA ALA A 35 18.59 -1.18 8.31
C ALA A 35 17.76 -1.40 9.61
N ASP A 36 16.59 -0.76 9.70
CA ASP A 36 15.66 -0.99 10.80
C ASP A 36 15.09 -2.42 10.77
N PHE A 37 14.74 -2.93 9.58
CA PHE A 37 14.27 -4.30 9.43
C PHE A 37 15.36 -5.33 9.77
N GLU A 38 16.61 -5.13 9.34
CA GLU A 38 17.75 -5.98 9.73
C GLU A 38 17.93 -6.04 11.26
N ARG A 39 17.74 -4.90 11.92
CA ARG A 39 17.87 -4.78 13.38
C ARG A 39 16.68 -5.35 14.15
N LEU A 40 15.46 -5.11 13.70
CA LEU A 40 14.22 -5.47 14.40
C LEU A 40 13.74 -6.88 14.09
N GLY A 41 13.89 -7.32 12.85
CA GLY A 41 13.25 -8.52 12.32
C GLY A 41 11.73 -8.47 12.35
N PHE A 42 11.11 -9.63 12.17
CA PHE A 42 9.66 -9.76 12.33
C PHE A 42 9.26 -9.79 13.81
N PRO A 43 8.08 -9.22 14.15
CA PRO A 43 7.57 -9.29 15.51
C PRO A 43 7.39 -10.72 15.99
N THR A 44 7.76 -10.97 17.24
CA THR A 44 7.61 -12.27 17.89
C THR A 44 6.57 -12.24 18.99
N ARG A 45 6.12 -13.42 19.45
CA ARG A 45 5.19 -13.55 20.60
C ARG A 45 5.73 -12.97 21.91
N LYS A 46 7.01 -12.63 21.99
CA LYS A 46 7.60 -11.93 23.15
C LYS A 46 7.18 -10.47 23.20
N MET A 47 6.75 -9.89 22.07
CA MET A 47 6.23 -8.53 22.00
C MET A 47 4.75 -8.53 22.40
N GLU A 48 4.36 -7.65 23.32
CA GLU A 48 2.99 -7.60 23.86
C GLU A 48 1.90 -7.51 22.77
N LYS A 49 2.14 -6.70 21.73
CA LYS A 49 1.21 -6.53 20.60
C LYS A 49 0.98 -7.82 19.80
N TYR A 50 1.93 -8.77 19.84
CA TYR A 50 1.91 -10.01 19.07
C TYR A 50 1.83 -11.28 19.94
N LYS A 51 1.60 -11.14 21.23
CA LYS A 51 1.58 -12.22 22.22
C LYS A 51 0.73 -13.42 21.82
N TYR A 52 -0.39 -13.19 21.18
CA TYR A 52 -1.32 -14.24 20.75
C TYR A 52 -1.24 -14.58 19.26
N THR A 53 -0.34 -13.94 18.52
CA THR A 53 -0.24 -14.10 17.06
C THR A 53 1.21 -14.41 16.66
N ASP A 54 1.41 -15.61 16.11
CA ASP A 54 2.68 -15.96 15.50
C ASP A 54 2.65 -15.62 14.03
N ILE A 55 3.27 -14.50 13.68
CA ILE A 55 3.26 -14.02 12.30
C ILE A 55 4.43 -14.57 11.48
N SER A 56 5.53 -15.03 12.11
CA SER A 56 6.74 -15.46 11.40
C SER A 56 6.46 -16.57 10.39
N LYS A 57 5.61 -17.53 10.74
CA LYS A 57 5.20 -18.63 9.88
C LYS A 57 4.55 -18.21 8.56
N TYR A 58 3.94 -17.01 8.50
CA TYR A 58 3.33 -16.50 7.27
C TYR A 58 4.37 -15.92 6.31
N PHE A 59 5.56 -15.64 6.80
CA PHE A 59 6.70 -15.15 6.00
C PHE A 59 7.66 -16.28 5.59
N GLU A 60 7.48 -17.52 6.08
CA GLU A 60 8.33 -18.66 5.71
C GLU A 60 8.22 -19.09 4.24
N PRO A 61 7.01 -19.08 3.60
CA PRO A 61 6.92 -19.48 2.21
C PRO A 61 7.70 -18.55 1.28
N ASP A 62 8.16 -19.13 0.18
CA ASP A 62 8.71 -18.34 -0.93
C ASP A 62 7.57 -17.67 -1.69
N TYR A 63 7.62 -16.34 -1.75
CA TYR A 63 6.63 -15.52 -2.43
C TYR A 63 7.23 -14.81 -3.64
N GLY A 64 6.55 -14.90 -4.78
CA GLY A 64 6.84 -14.07 -5.93
C GLY A 64 6.57 -12.58 -5.68
N LEU A 65 7.28 -11.73 -6.40
CA LEU A 65 7.13 -10.27 -6.39
C LEU A 65 7.05 -9.73 -7.80
N ASN A 66 6.22 -8.72 -8.03
CA ASN A 66 6.16 -8.02 -9.32
C ASN A 66 7.17 -6.85 -9.37
N LEU A 67 8.45 -7.17 -9.27
CA LEU A 67 9.53 -6.16 -9.23
C LEU A 67 9.57 -5.28 -10.48
N ASN A 68 9.27 -5.85 -11.65
CA ASN A 68 9.26 -5.15 -12.94
C ASN A 68 7.96 -4.40 -13.21
N ARG A 69 7.00 -4.43 -12.29
CA ARG A 69 5.70 -3.78 -12.43
C ARG A 69 4.95 -4.22 -13.69
N LEU A 70 5.04 -5.52 -14.02
CA LEU A 70 4.31 -6.09 -15.14
C LEU A 70 2.81 -5.95 -14.90
N GLN A 71 2.09 -5.66 -15.99
CA GLN A 71 0.65 -5.52 -15.95
C GLN A 71 -0.01 -6.88 -15.68
N ILE A 72 -0.77 -6.98 -14.60
CA ILE A 72 -1.54 -8.18 -14.28
C ILE A 72 -2.83 -8.16 -15.09
N PRO A 73 -3.10 -9.20 -15.91
CA PRO A 73 -4.27 -9.25 -16.77
C PRO A 73 -5.52 -9.56 -15.94
N VAL A 74 -6.23 -8.52 -15.52
CA VAL A 74 -7.52 -8.61 -14.84
C VAL A 74 -8.38 -7.41 -15.20
N ASN A 75 -9.68 -7.63 -15.40
CA ASN A 75 -10.67 -6.57 -15.40
C ASN A 75 -11.34 -6.53 -14.02
N PRO A 76 -10.98 -5.58 -13.15
CA PRO A 76 -11.49 -5.56 -11.79
C PRO A 76 -13.01 -5.37 -11.72
N TYR A 77 -13.63 -4.71 -12.71
CA TYR A 77 -15.09 -4.53 -12.76
C TYR A 77 -15.87 -5.82 -13.05
N GLU A 78 -15.25 -6.80 -13.70
CA GLU A 78 -15.88 -8.10 -13.99
C GLU A 78 -15.79 -9.05 -12.80
N VAL A 79 -14.75 -8.89 -11.98
CA VAL A 79 -14.48 -9.80 -10.85
C VAL A 79 -15.00 -9.28 -9.52
N PHE A 80 -15.17 -7.98 -9.41
CA PHE A 80 -15.67 -7.36 -8.21
C PHE A 80 -17.17 -7.67 -8.01
N LYS A 81 -17.45 -8.44 -6.97
CA LYS A 81 -18.80 -8.72 -6.50
C LYS A 81 -18.88 -8.32 -5.03
N CYS A 82 -19.31 -7.10 -4.77
CA CYS A 82 -19.56 -6.64 -3.41
C CYS A 82 -21.05 -6.40 -3.24
N ASP A 83 -21.65 -7.19 -2.35
CA ASP A 83 -23.06 -7.10 -2.00
C ASP A 83 -23.28 -6.15 -0.80
N VAL A 84 -22.60 -5.00 -0.77
CA VAL A 84 -22.95 -3.96 0.20
C VAL A 84 -24.23 -3.28 -0.30
N PRO A 85 -25.39 -3.60 0.29
CA PRO A 85 -26.68 -3.14 -0.22
C PRO A 85 -26.77 -1.61 -0.17
N ASN A 86 -27.27 -1.00 -1.25
CA ASN A 86 -27.63 0.42 -1.32
C ASN A 86 -26.44 1.42 -1.15
N MET A 87 -25.20 0.98 -1.33
CA MET A 87 -24.06 1.87 -1.25
C MET A 87 -23.68 2.41 -2.64
N SER A 88 -24.08 3.62 -2.94
CA SER A 88 -23.59 4.35 -4.13
C SER A 88 -22.22 4.94 -3.84
N THR A 89 -21.15 4.31 -4.35
CA THR A 89 -19.77 4.74 -4.13
C THR A 89 -19.08 5.14 -5.43
N ALA A 90 -18.01 5.92 -5.34
CA ALA A 90 -17.02 6.08 -6.39
C ALA A 90 -16.00 4.92 -6.27
N LEU A 91 -16.05 3.99 -7.23
CA LEU A 91 -15.34 2.72 -7.16
C LEU A 91 -13.96 2.82 -7.81
N TYR A 92 -12.92 2.53 -7.05
CA TYR A 92 -11.53 2.47 -7.49
C TYR A 92 -10.91 1.12 -7.14
N PHE A 93 -9.87 0.74 -7.88
CA PHE A 93 -9.21 -0.55 -7.72
C PHE A 93 -7.70 -0.43 -7.56
N VAL A 94 -7.16 -1.34 -6.76
CA VAL A 94 -5.74 -1.69 -6.73
C VAL A 94 -5.63 -3.15 -7.12
N VAL A 95 -4.79 -3.48 -8.07
CA VAL A 95 -4.47 -4.86 -8.43
C VAL A 95 -3.09 -5.19 -7.87
N ASN A 96 -3.05 -6.12 -6.92
CA ASN A 96 -1.92 -6.39 -6.06
C ASN A 96 -1.48 -5.14 -5.30
N ASP A 97 -0.45 -4.43 -5.76
CA ASP A 97 0.06 -3.19 -5.19
C ASP A 97 0.06 -2.02 -6.21
N ALA A 98 -0.57 -2.21 -7.37
CA ALA A 98 -0.63 -1.20 -8.43
C ALA A 98 -2.03 -0.58 -8.53
N PHE A 99 -2.10 0.74 -8.50
CA PHE A 99 -3.35 1.46 -8.74
C PHE A 99 -3.84 1.20 -10.18
N TYR A 100 -5.14 0.86 -10.32
CA TYR A 100 -5.73 0.54 -11.60
C TYR A 100 -6.31 1.80 -12.24
N ASN A 101 -5.62 2.35 -13.23
CA ASN A 101 -5.98 3.61 -13.89
C ASN A 101 -6.58 3.46 -15.30
N LYS A 102 -6.76 2.22 -15.80
CA LYS A 102 -7.30 1.99 -17.16
C LYS A 102 -8.76 2.45 -17.32
N VAL A 103 -9.56 2.29 -16.26
CA VAL A 103 -10.95 2.74 -16.23
C VAL A 103 -11.18 3.38 -14.86
N LEU A 104 -11.47 4.66 -14.86
CA LEU A 104 -11.79 5.41 -13.64
C LEU A 104 -13.31 5.59 -13.49
N PRO A 105 -13.81 5.83 -12.27
CA PRO A 105 -15.22 6.11 -12.05
C PRO A 105 -15.68 7.31 -12.89
N LYS A 106 -16.92 7.26 -13.36
CA LYS A 106 -17.55 8.41 -14.05
C LYS A 106 -17.82 9.61 -13.12
N THR A 107 -17.77 9.39 -11.81
CA THR A 107 -17.92 10.46 -10.82
C THR A 107 -16.66 11.28 -10.76
N HIS A 108 -16.75 12.56 -11.09
CA HIS A 108 -15.66 13.49 -10.90
C HIS A 108 -15.46 13.80 -9.42
N LEU A 109 -14.21 13.80 -8.99
CA LEU A 109 -13.83 14.31 -7.67
C LEU A 109 -13.91 15.84 -7.67
N PRO A 110 -14.19 16.48 -6.53
CA PRO A 110 -14.10 17.93 -6.41
C PRO A 110 -12.72 18.46 -6.83
N GLU A 111 -12.68 19.74 -7.24
CA GLU A 111 -11.43 20.39 -7.66
C GLU A 111 -10.37 20.32 -6.56
N GLY A 112 -9.15 20.01 -6.95
CA GLY A 112 -8.00 19.88 -6.05
C GLY A 112 -7.91 18.56 -5.28
N VAL A 113 -8.96 17.71 -5.31
CA VAL A 113 -8.89 16.37 -4.70
C VAL A 113 -8.06 15.44 -5.58
N ILE A 114 -7.12 14.73 -4.94
CA ILE A 114 -6.28 13.72 -5.60
C ILE A 114 -6.64 12.35 -5.02
N PHE A 115 -6.95 11.38 -5.89
CA PHE A 115 -7.08 9.98 -5.53
C PHE A 115 -6.46 9.12 -6.63
N GLY A 116 -5.34 8.47 -6.34
CA GLY A 116 -4.59 7.76 -7.37
C GLY A 116 -3.36 7.01 -6.87
N SER A 117 -2.49 6.65 -7.82
CA SER A 117 -1.20 6.02 -7.53
C SER A 117 -0.31 6.93 -6.70
N LEU A 118 0.14 6.43 -5.56
CA LEU A 118 1.07 7.17 -4.70
C LEU A 118 2.39 7.45 -5.43
N LYS A 119 2.86 6.49 -6.23
CA LYS A 119 4.08 6.64 -7.04
C LYS A 119 3.95 7.74 -8.10
N GLU A 120 2.84 7.75 -8.84
CA GLU A 120 2.60 8.75 -9.90
C GLU A 120 2.51 10.15 -9.28
N VAL A 121 1.73 10.30 -8.22
CA VAL A 121 1.60 11.58 -7.51
C VAL A 121 2.92 12.01 -6.83
N ALA A 122 3.71 11.07 -6.32
CA ALA A 122 5.04 11.38 -5.77
C ALA A 122 6.01 11.89 -6.84
N ALA A 123 5.86 11.47 -8.09
CA ALA A 123 6.66 11.98 -9.22
C ALA A 123 6.17 13.35 -9.71
N GLU A 124 4.85 13.58 -9.74
CA GLU A 124 4.23 14.82 -10.22
C GLU A 124 4.24 15.94 -9.15
N HIS A 125 4.02 15.56 -7.88
CA HIS A 125 3.90 16.46 -6.73
C HIS A 125 4.83 16.02 -5.58
N PRO A 126 6.16 15.97 -5.78
CA PRO A 126 7.10 15.40 -4.82
C PRO A 126 7.06 16.12 -3.46
N GLU A 127 6.87 17.44 -3.44
CA GLU A 127 6.84 18.22 -2.18
C GLU A 127 5.60 17.91 -1.33
N LEU A 128 4.45 17.63 -1.97
CA LEU A 128 3.25 17.20 -1.26
C LEU A 128 3.51 15.86 -0.56
N VAL A 129 4.00 14.86 -1.29
CA VAL A 129 4.22 13.53 -0.74
C VAL A 129 5.32 13.55 0.31
N LYS A 130 6.44 14.24 0.07
CA LYS A 130 7.57 14.37 1.00
C LYS A 130 7.17 14.97 2.36
N LYS A 131 6.19 15.86 2.37
CA LYS A 131 5.68 16.50 3.59
C LYS A 131 5.05 15.48 4.55
N TYR A 132 4.44 14.42 4.04
CA TYR A 132 3.62 13.50 4.82
C TYR A 132 4.12 12.06 4.84
N TYR A 133 4.70 11.57 3.75
CA TYR A 133 5.11 10.16 3.62
C TYR A 133 6.17 9.77 4.66
N GLY A 134 5.89 8.70 5.40
CA GLY A 134 6.79 8.16 6.42
C GLY A 134 6.89 9.02 7.68
N LYS A 135 5.96 9.97 7.91
CA LYS A 135 6.00 10.84 9.10
C LYS A 135 5.31 10.24 10.31
N LEU A 136 4.35 9.35 10.11
CA LEU A 136 3.64 8.64 11.18
C LEU A 136 4.09 7.17 11.27
N ALA A 137 4.47 6.57 10.16
CA ALA A 137 4.93 5.18 10.08
C ALA A 137 6.42 5.08 10.44
N ASP A 138 6.71 5.05 11.75
CA ASP A 138 8.08 5.00 12.29
C ASP A 138 8.67 3.58 12.14
N THR A 139 9.57 3.42 11.17
CA THR A 139 10.24 2.15 10.87
C THR A 139 11.14 1.67 12.01
N SER A 140 11.64 2.58 12.82
CA SER A 140 12.55 2.26 13.92
C SER A 140 11.90 1.47 15.07
N LYS A 141 10.57 1.44 15.12
CA LYS A 141 9.77 0.84 16.20
C LYS A 141 9.04 -0.44 15.83
N ASP A 142 8.85 -0.68 14.53
CA ASP A 142 8.02 -1.82 14.07
C ASP A 142 8.63 -2.47 12.83
N GLY A 143 8.98 -3.76 12.95
CA GLY A 143 9.63 -4.52 11.88
C GLY A 143 8.72 -4.73 10.65
N ILE A 144 7.39 -4.79 10.80
CA ILE A 144 6.46 -4.88 9.67
C ILE A 144 6.41 -3.55 8.91
N THR A 145 6.40 -2.43 9.62
CA THR A 145 6.47 -1.11 9.01
C THR A 145 7.80 -0.92 8.26
N ALA A 146 8.90 -1.35 8.86
CA ALA A 146 10.23 -1.34 8.25
C ALA A 146 10.26 -2.22 6.98
N PHE A 147 9.79 -3.46 7.08
CA PHE A 147 9.66 -4.39 5.97
C PHE A 147 8.80 -3.81 4.82
N ASN A 148 7.61 -3.31 5.14
CA ASN A 148 6.73 -2.70 4.14
C ASN A 148 7.41 -1.52 3.43
N THR A 149 8.06 -0.61 4.18
CA THR A 149 8.76 0.55 3.61
C THR A 149 9.94 0.12 2.73
N THR A 150 10.62 -0.98 3.08
CA THR A 150 11.71 -1.57 2.29
C THR A 150 11.22 -2.06 0.92
N PHE A 151 10.06 -2.73 0.85
CA PHE A 151 9.61 -3.39 -0.37
C PHE A 151 8.53 -2.64 -1.15
N ALA A 152 7.81 -1.69 -0.57
CA ALA A 152 6.73 -0.98 -1.25
C ALA A 152 7.25 -0.17 -2.44
N GLN A 153 6.65 -0.38 -3.63
CA GLN A 153 6.99 0.34 -4.85
C GLN A 153 5.92 1.37 -5.24
N ASP A 154 4.68 1.14 -4.78
CA ASP A 154 3.52 1.98 -5.06
C ASP A 154 2.50 1.87 -3.91
N GLY A 155 1.36 2.46 -4.10
CA GLY A 155 0.24 2.47 -3.17
C GLY A 155 -0.82 3.45 -3.62
N VAL A 156 -1.57 3.97 -2.67
CA VAL A 156 -2.64 4.92 -2.96
C VAL A 156 -2.42 6.20 -2.16
N ILE A 157 -2.63 7.34 -2.80
CA ILE A 157 -2.77 8.62 -2.12
C ILE A 157 -4.20 9.12 -2.23
N PHE A 158 -4.72 9.64 -1.13
CA PHE A 158 -5.98 10.37 -1.05
C PHE A 158 -5.73 11.72 -0.39
N TYR A 159 -5.76 12.79 -1.17
CA TYR A 159 -5.59 14.15 -0.72
C TYR A 159 -6.88 14.94 -0.93
N VAL A 160 -7.37 15.60 0.12
CA VAL A 160 -8.53 16.47 0.10
C VAL A 160 -8.11 17.85 0.62
N PRO A 161 -8.16 18.90 -0.23
CA PRO A 161 -7.74 20.22 0.17
C PRO A 161 -8.69 20.86 1.20
N LYS A 162 -8.23 21.93 1.81
CA LYS A 162 -8.92 22.69 2.86
C LYS A 162 -10.36 23.04 2.47
N ASN A 163 -11.32 22.78 3.39
CA ASN A 163 -12.74 23.05 3.26
C ASN A 163 -13.45 22.32 2.09
N VAL A 164 -12.82 21.33 1.48
CA VAL A 164 -13.45 20.52 0.44
C VAL A 164 -14.16 19.32 1.01
N ILE A 165 -15.39 19.09 0.56
CA ILE A 165 -16.22 17.94 0.97
C ILE A 165 -16.34 16.97 -0.20
N VAL A 166 -15.88 15.73 -0.02
CA VAL A 166 -16.10 14.63 -0.95
C VAL A 166 -17.40 13.93 -0.56
N GLU A 167 -18.53 14.38 -1.12
CA GLU A 167 -19.86 13.91 -0.74
C GLU A 167 -20.06 12.41 -0.99
N LYS A 168 -19.67 11.96 -2.19
CA LYS A 168 -19.81 10.56 -2.58
C LYS A 168 -18.71 9.73 -1.95
N PRO A 169 -19.05 8.68 -1.16
CA PRO A 169 -18.02 7.81 -0.58
C PRO A 169 -17.13 7.19 -1.65
N ILE A 170 -15.84 7.15 -1.39
CA ILE A 170 -14.88 6.42 -2.21
C ILE A 170 -14.81 4.98 -1.70
N GLN A 171 -14.89 4.02 -2.61
CA GLN A 171 -14.66 2.62 -2.32
C GLN A 171 -13.42 2.15 -3.06
N LEU A 172 -12.39 1.79 -2.31
CA LEU A 172 -11.15 1.21 -2.82
C LEU A 172 -11.18 -0.30 -2.65
N VAL A 173 -11.13 -0.99 -3.75
CA VAL A 173 -11.12 -2.46 -3.77
C VAL A 173 -9.72 -2.94 -4.14
N ASN A 174 -9.08 -3.61 -3.21
CA ASN A 174 -7.81 -4.29 -3.42
C ASN A 174 -8.08 -5.70 -3.95
N ILE A 175 -7.59 -6.01 -5.13
CA ILE A 175 -7.72 -7.33 -5.75
C ILE A 175 -6.35 -7.99 -5.76
N LEU A 176 -6.24 -9.17 -5.14
CA LEU A 176 -5.06 -10.01 -5.20
C LEU A 176 -5.24 -11.05 -6.32
N ARG A 177 -4.31 -11.03 -7.27
CA ARG A 177 -4.30 -11.88 -8.46
C ARG A 177 -2.88 -12.39 -8.73
N ALA A 178 -2.69 -13.71 -8.70
CA ALA A 178 -1.43 -14.35 -9.07
C ALA A 178 -1.63 -15.84 -9.42
N ASP A 179 -0.69 -16.41 -10.16
CA ASP A 179 -0.65 -17.84 -10.50
C ASP A 179 0.28 -18.63 -9.58
N VAL A 180 0.99 -17.95 -8.69
CA VAL A 180 1.93 -18.50 -7.69
C VAL A 180 1.70 -17.81 -6.35
N ASN A 181 2.24 -18.36 -5.26
CA ASN A 181 2.29 -17.64 -3.99
C ASN A 181 2.91 -16.27 -4.19
N PHE A 182 2.26 -15.22 -3.71
CA PHE A 182 2.62 -13.86 -4.09
C PHE A 182 2.58 -12.88 -2.92
N MET A 183 3.58 -12.00 -2.88
CA MET A 183 3.68 -10.95 -1.86
C MET A 183 3.36 -9.58 -2.45
N VAL A 184 2.58 -8.81 -1.72
CA VAL A 184 2.27 -7.40 -2.02
C VAL A 184 2.58 -6.52 -0.81
N ASN A 185 3.19 -5.37 -1.07
CA ASN A 185 3.52 -4.38 -0.03
C ASN A 185 2.90 -3.05 -0.42
N ARG A 186 1.76 -2.73 0.19
CA ARG A 186 0.97 -1.54 -0.14
C ARG A 186 1.21 -0.42 0.85
N ARG A 187 1.26 0.81 0.32
CA ARG A 187 1.23 2.04 1.11
C ARG A 187 -0.05 2.80 0.83
N MET A 188 -0.59 3.45 1.86
CA MET A 188 -1.70 4.38 1.69
C MET A 188 -1.40 5.65 2.47
N LEU A 189 -1.50 6.78 1.78
CA LEU A 189 -1.34 8.11 2.35
C LEU A 189 -2.65 8.87 2.22
N ILE A 190 -3.29 9.17 3.34
CA ILE A 190 -4.56 9.88 3.41
C ILE A 190 -4.30 11.23 4.06
N ILE A 191 -4.63 12.31 3.36
CA ILE A 191 -4.43 13.68 3.82
C ILE A 191 -5.73 14.44 3.64
N LEU A 192 -6.35 14.85 4.75
CA LEU A 192 -7.48 15.74 4.77
C LEU A 192 -7.02 17.05 5.44
N GLU A 193 -6.99 18.14 4.70
CA GLU A 193 -6.67 19.44 5.26
C GLU A 193 -7.80 20.00 6.13
N ASP A 194 -7.60 21.12 6.80
CA ASP A 194 -8.58 21.72 7.72
C ASP A 194 -9.95 21.88 7.08
N GLY A 195 -11.00 21.44 7.77
CA GLY A 195 -12.38 21.49 7.30
C GLY A 195 -12.69 20.53 6.14
N ALA A 196 -11.75 19.71 5.69
CA ALA A 196 -11.99 18.71 4.65
C ALA A 196 -12.81 17.52 5.19
N GLN A 197 -13.68 16.98 4.34
CA GLN A 197 -14.51 15.82 4.70
C GLN A 197 -14.50 14.78 3.58
N ALA A 198 -14.33 13.51 3.95
CA ALA A 198 -14.43 12.40 3.02
C ALA A 198 -14.84 11.11 3.74
N ARG A 199 -15.34 10.15 2.98
CA ARG A 199 -15.62 8.78 3.44
C ARG A 199 -14.91 7.81 2.53
N LEU A 200 -14.13 6.90 3.13
CA LEU A 200 -13.37 5.87 2.42
C LEU A 200 -13.74 4.50 2.97
N LEU A 201 -14.10 3.59 2.06
CA LEU A 201 -14.29 2.18 2.33
C LEU A 201 -13.17 1.40 1.62
N ILE A 202 -12.49 0.52 2.34
CA ILE A 202 -11.43 -0.33 1.80
C ILE A 202 -11.89 -1.78 1.89
N CYS A 203 -11.79 -2.50 0.78
CA CYS A 203 -12.14 -3.92 0.67
C CYS A 203 -10.97 -4.70 0.09
N ASP A 204 -10.77 -5.93 0.57
CA ASP A 204 -9.75 -6.85 0.06
C ASP A 204 -10.40 -8.12 -0.50
N HIS A 205 -9.96 -8.52 -1.71
CA HIS A 205 -10.43 -9.72 -2.40
C HIS A 205 -9.24 -10.49 -2.96
N ALA A 206 -9.19 -11.79 -2.72
CA ALA A 206 -8.27 -12.72 -3.39
C ALA A 206 -9.06 -13.50 -4.45
N MET A 207 -8.51 -13.60 -5.65
CA MET A 207 -9.17 -14.26 -6.78
C MET A 207 -8.71 -15.70 -6.99
N ASP A 208 -7.47 -16.00 -6.61
CA ASP A 208 -6.80 -17.24 -6.93
C ASP A 208 -6.59 -18.09 -5.68
N ASN A 209 -6.53 -19.41 -5.89
CA ASN A 209 -6.29 -20.36 -4.82
C ASN A 209 -4.77 -20.56 -4.59
N VAL A 210 -4.08 -19.46 -4.30
CA VAL A 210 -2.68 -19.41 -3.92
C VAL A 210 -2.52 -18.63 -2.61
N ASN A 211 -1.37 -18.74 -1.97
CA ASN A 211 -1.11 -17.96 -0.76
C ASN A 211 -0.71 -16.52 -1.13
N PHE A 212 -1.40 -15.56 -0.55
CA PHE A 212 -1.03 -14.16 -0.63
C PHE A 212 -0.50 -13.67 0.71
N LEU A 213 0.67 -13.05 0.68
CA LEU A 213 1.20 -12.26 1.80
C LEU A 213 0.99 -10.77 1.48
N ALA A 214 0.08 -10.12 2.16
CA ALA A 214 -0.16 -8.70 1.97
C ALA A 214 0.25 -7.92 3.22
N THR A 215 1.20 -7.00 3.06
CA THR A 215 1.48 -5.98 4.08
C THR A 215 0.91 -4.64 3.61
N GLN A 216 0.33 -3.89 4.55
CA GLN A 216 -0.22 -2.57 4.26
C GLN A 216 0.08 -1.61 5.40
N VAL A 217 0.65 -0.46 5.08
CA VAL A 217 0.85 0.65 6.01
C VAL A 217 0.02 1.84 5.55
N ILE A 218 -0.83 2.33 6.43
CA ILE A 218 -1.73 3.46 6.18
C ILE A 218 -1.32 4.61 7.11
N GLU A 219 -1.02 5.76 6.53
CA GLU A 219 -0.79 7.01 7.25
C GLU A 219 -1.96 7.96 7.00
N VAL A 220 -2.56 8.48 8.08
CA VAL A 220 -3.72 9.38 7.99
C VAL A 220 -3.40 10.69 8.67
N PHE A 221 -3.45 11.76 7.93
CA PHE A 221 -3.35 13.13 8.41
C PHE A 221 -4.72 13.80 8.27
N ALA A 222 -5.30 14.17 9.39
CA ALA A 222 -6.57 14.88 9.42
C ALA A 222 -6.34 16.25 10.09
N GLY A 223 -6.67 17.32 9.37
CA GLY A 223 -6.72 18.67 9.90
C GLY A 223 -7.88 18.89 10.88
N GLU A 224 -8.03 20.12 11.37
CA GLU A 224 -9.10 20.52 12.31
C GLU A 224 -10.46 20.65 11.62
#